data_649b3f6f0d26f3ffee3bf88caece437c
#
_entry.id   649b3f6f0d26f3ffee3bf88caece437c
#
_cell.length_a   1.000
_cell.length_b   1.000
_cell.length_c   1.000
_cell.angle_alpha   90.00
_cell.angle_beta   90.00
_cell.angle_gamma   90.00
#
_symmetry.space_group_name_H-M   'P 1'
#
loop_
_entity.id
_entity.type
_entity.pdbx_description
1 polymer ?
#
loop_
_entity_poly.entity_id
_entity_poly.type
_entity_poly.pdbx_seq_one_letter_code
_entity_poly.pdbx_strand_id
1 'polypeptide(L)'
;MSENIQIAEGINLTSAEVHCPSCGGTIGVTFDPVSNTLHCPFCGTSTKLPEPDSAPVVQELDFNAAVQRASVNWGKIKKLVECSNCGGQALYDAEQVTGACPFCGSTSVTSAAENPQIMAPAAIIPFAVPRDQAQQCWMNYLNRRHCVAKKAYECKLENITPLYLPFWTFDSYTIASYIEELHYSDFNGNHWSKYFKGVWGHNFDDLVIFASDKIYHPFISRVQTFDFEKSLPYSPEYLAGIPAERYTVGLNDAWERAKKLMPRTIEQEIRKYEKKLHGGYPLTPKYACSHYNVKFRYLLAPIYLATYKYGKNTLRVAINGQTGEACGDVPTYLLKMIMLFILLGIVLLGLSVGLMYLSAQLY
;
A
#
# COMPACT_ATOMS: atom_id res chain seq x y z
N MET A 1 15.14 33.64 29.39
CA MET A 1 15.41 33.99 27.99
C MET A 1 15.35 32.68 27.24
N SER A 2 14.18 32.37 26.69
CA SER A 2 13.93 31.20 25.88
C SER A 2 14.30 31.53 24.45
N GLU A 3 15.41 31.04 23.97
CA GLU A 3 15.78 31.14 22.55
C GLU A 3 14.78 30.34 21.73
N ASN A 4 13.91 31.07 21.03
CA ASN A 4 13.17 30.53 19.91
C ASN A 4 14.18 30.14 18.83
N ILE A 5 14.48 28.87 18.73
CA ILE A 5 15.20 28.32 17.59
C ILE A 5 14.23 28.40 16.43
N GLN A 6 14.35 29.44 15.61
CA GLN A 6 13.75 29.50 14.27
C GLN A 6 14.42 28.43 13.42
N ILE A 7 13.85 27.26 13.39
CA ILE A 7 14.22 26.19 12.46
C ILE A 7 13.39 26.45 11.20
N ALA A 8 14.04 26.94 10.17
CA ALA A 8 13.52 27.22 8.82
C ALA A 8 12.09 27.80 8.79
N GLU A 9 11.91 28.94 8.17
CA GLU A 9 10.62 29.60 8.00
C GLU A 9 9.57 28.62 7.48
N GLY A 10 8.57 28.29 8.29
CA GLY A 10 7.47 27.37 7.98
C GLY A 10 7.28 26.19 8.92
N ILE A 11 8.17 25.99 9.90
CA ILE A 11 8.01 24.92 10.89
C ILE A 11 7.43 25.51 12.17
N ASN A 12 6.10 25.52 12.26
CA ASN A 12 5.42 25.72 13.53
C ASN A 12 5.32 24.37 14.24
N LEU A 13 6.26 24.07 15.12
CA LEU A 13 6.16 22.97 16.09
C LEU A 13 5.19 23.34 17.22
N THR A 14 3.98 23.70 16.90
CA THR A 14 2.91 23.76 17.88
C THR A 14 2.42 22.34 18.08
N SER A 15 2.76 21.77 19.21
CA SER A 15 2.17 20.56 19.76
C SER A 15 0.66 20.75 19.89
N ALA A 16 -0.09 20.36 18.91
CA ALA A 16 -1.52 20.21 19.09
C ALA A 16 -1.74 18.92 19.88
N GLU A 17 -1.88 19.04 21.18
CA GLU A 17 -2.39 17.96 22.03
C GLU A 17 -3.82 17.67 21.60
N VAL A 18 -4.20 16.40 21.53
CA VAL A 18 -5.61 16.03 21.34
C VAL A 18 -6.32 16.28 22.66
N HIS A 19 -7.04 17.38 22.70
CA HIS A 19 -7.88 17.74 23.83
C HIS A 19 -9.25 17.08 23.68
N CYS A 20 -9.77 16.57 24.78
CA CYS A 20 -11.18 16.23 24.82
C CYS A 20 -12.01 17.51 24.64
N PRO A 21 -12.89 17.59 23.62
CA PRO A 21 -13.69 18.80 23.40
C PRO A 21 -14.66 19.10 24.55
N SER A 22 -14.94 18.13 25.42
CA SER A 22 -15.87 18.28 26.54
C SER A 22 -15.21 18.73 27.82
N CYS A 23 -14.02 18.22 28.16
CA CYS A 23 -13.37 18.50 29.44
C CYS A 23 -11.94 19.08 29.33
N GLY A 24 -11.40 19.19 28.12
CA GLY A 24 -10.03 19.68 27.90
C GLY A 24 -8.93 18.69 28.30
N GLY A 25 -9.27 17.51 28.80
CA GLY A 25 -8.28 16.49 29.18
C GLY A 25 -7.51 15.98 27.96
N THR A 26 -6.20 15.76 28.12
CA THR A 26 -5.29 15.38 27.02
C THR A 26 -4.78 13.96 27.13
N ILE A 27 -4.67 13.44 28.36
CA ILE A 27 -4.05 12.16 28.64
C ILE A 27 -5.02 11.01 28.34
N GLY A 28 -4.58 10.04 27.56
CA GLY A 28 -5.31 8.80 27.30
C GLY A 28 -6.56 8.93 26.41
N VAL A 29 -6.75 10.09 25.75
CA VAL A 29 -7.78 10.22 24.70
C VAL A 29 -7.44 9.27 23.56
N THR A 30 -8.38 8.39 23.20
CA THR A 30 -8.19 7.38 22.17
C THR A 30 -9.22 7.55 21.05
N PHE A 31 -8.79 7.29 19.83
CA PHE A 31 -9.66 7.23 18.68
C PHE A 31 -10.16 5.80 18.46
N ASP A 32 -11.48 5.63 18.39
CA ASP A 32 -12.09 4.38 17.94
C ASP A 32 -12.45 4.50 16.45
N PRO A 33 -11.71 3.77 15.58
CA PRO A 33 -11.93 3.85 14.15
C PRO A 33 -13.26 3.25 13.69
N VAL A 34 -13.88 2.38 14.48
CA VAL A 34 -15.15 1.72 14.12
C VAL A 34 -16.32 2.67 14.26
N SER A 35 -16.38 3.35 15.38
CA SER A 35 -17.43 4.32 15.66
C SER A 35 -17.12 5.72 15.14
N ASN A 36 -15.91 5.95 14.60
CA ASN A 36 -15.37 7.25 14.23
C ASN A 36 -15.46 8.28 15.37
N THR A 37 -15.14 7.83 16.61
CA THR A 37 -15.27 8.64 17.81
C THR A 37 -13.94 8.76 18.56
N LEU A 38 -13.72 9.93 19.17
CA LEU A 38 -12.72 10.14 20.20
C LEU A 38 -13.33 9.81 21.56
N HIS A 39 -12.70 8.90 22.29
CA HIS A 39 -13.10 8.54 23.63
C HIS A 39 -12.17 9.17 24.67
N CYS A 40 -12.75 9.87 25.63
CA CYS A 40 -12.00 10.47 26.73
C CYS A 40 -12.16 9.63 28.01
N PRO A 41 -11.10 9.09 28.58
CA PRO A 41 -11.18 8.29 29.82
C PRO A 41 -11.50 9.11 31.07
N PHE A 42 -11.31 10.45 31.03
CA PHE A 42 -11.56 11.31 32.18
C PHE A 42 -13.04 11.66 32.39
N CYS A 43 -13.72 12.05 31.31
CA CYS A 43 -15.14 12.43 31.41
C CYS A 43 -16.08 11.40 30.83
N GLY A 44 -15.56 10.34 30.22
CA GLY A 44 -16.34 9.28 29.58
C GLY A 44 -17.04 9.70 28.28
N THR A 45 -16.84 10.95 27.83
CA THR A 45 -17.50 11.46 26.61
C THR A 45 -16.87 10.84 25.38
N SER A 46 -17.71 10.42 24.44
CA SER A 46 -17.32 10.01 23.09
C SER A 46 -17.77 11.09 22.08
N THR A 47 -16.84 11.69 21.40
CA THR A 47 -17.09 12.75 20.40
C THR A 47 -16.89 12.22 19.01
N LYS A 48 -17.91 12.30 18.15
CA LYS A 48 -17.84 11.84 16.75
C LYS A 48 -16.99 12.81 15.93
N LEU A 49 -16.05 12.28 15.16
CA LEU A 49 -15.29 13.03 14.18
C LEU A 49 -16.06 13.20 12.87
N PRO A 50 -15.68 14.17 11.99
CA PRO A 50 -16.30 14.34 10.69
C PRO A 50 -16.32 13.05 9.87
N GLU A 51 -17.42 12.81 9.17
CA GLU A 51 -17.53 11.70 8.23
C GLU A 51 -16.99 12.09 6.84
N PRO A 52 -16.55 11.11 6.02
CA PRO A 52 -16.01 11.38 4.69
C PRO A 52 -16.94 12.22 3.81
N ASP A 53 -18.23 11.95 3.85
CA ASP A 53 -19.23 12.64 3.02
C ASP A 53 -19.44 14.11 3.38
N SER A 54 -19.01 14.55 4.57
CA SER A 54 -19.12 15.91 5.06
C SER A 54 -17.79 16.66 5.11
N ALA A 55 -16.68 15.98 4.85
CA ALA A 55 -15.36 16.56 4.91
C ALA A 55 -15.02 17.35 3.61
N PRO A 56 -14.22 18.42 3.70
CA PRO A 56 -13.72 19.08 2.50
C PRO A 56 -12.86 18.13 1.68
N VAL A 57 -12.97 18.23 0.35
CA VAL A 57 -12.17 17.43 -0.58
C VAL A 57 -10.68 17.72 -0.34
N VAL A 58 -9.90 16.67 -0.14
CA VAL A 58 -8.44 16.79 0.01
C VAL A 58 -7.83 17.20 -1.32
N GLN A 59 -7.21 18.37 -1.37
CA GLN A 59 -6.59 18.88 -2.57
C GLN A 59 -5.26 18.19 -2.85
N GLU A 60 -5.05 17.86 -4.12
CA GLU A 60 -3.76 17.45 -4.63
C GLU A 60 -2.82 18.63 -4.76
N LEU A 61 -1.54 18.39 -4.47
CA LEU A 61 -0.51 19.39 -4.56
C LEU A 61 0.25 19.28 -5.89
N ASP A 62 0.57 20.42 -6.50
CA ASP A 62 1.44 20.45 -7.67
C ASP A 62 2.85 19.98 -7.29
N PHE A 63 3.38 19.02 -8.07
CA PHE A 63 4.67 18.41 -7.80
C PHE A 63 5.83 19.43 -7.84
N ASN A 64 5.82 20.34 -8.82
CA ASN A 64 6.89 21.32 -8.99
C ASN A 64 6.86 22.39 -7.90
N ALA A 65 5.66 22.77 -7.43
CA ALA A 65 5.48 23.73 -6.37
C ALA A 65 5.86 23.17 -4.99
N ALA A 66 5.70 21.85 -4.78
CA ALA A 66 5.90 21.22 -3.48
C ALA A 66 7.37 20.94 -3.12
N VAL A 67 8.23 20.76 -4.11
CA VAL A 67 9.68 20.62 -3.89
C VAL A 67 10.24 21.85 -3.13
N GLN A 68 9.51 22.96 -3.14
CA GLN A 68 9.89 24.20 -2.44
C GLN A 68 9.21 24.40 -1.07
N ARG A 69 8.24 23.55 -0.67
CA ARG A 69 7.42 23.77 0.53
C ARG A 69 7.33 22.52 1.41
N ALA A 70 8.41 22.16 2.08
CA ALA A 70 8.31 21.18 3.17
C ALA A 70 7.63 21.85 4.38
N SER A 71 6.36 21.57 4.63
CA SER A 71 5.71 21.95 5.89
C SER A 71 5.61 20.75 6.81
N VAL A 72 6.05 20.90 8.05
CA VAL A 72 6.17 19.81 9.02
C VAL A 72 5.30 20.10 10.23
N ASN A 73 4.00 19.90 10.09
CA ASN A 73 3.12 19.98 11.24
C ASN A 73 2.31 18.68 11.39
N TRP A 74 2.77 17.80 12.29
CA TRP A 74 2.05 16.59 12.67
C TRP A 74 1.00 16.83 13.76
N GLY A 75 0.85 18.07 14.20
CA GLY A 75 -0.19 18.53 15.12
C GLY A 75 -0.13 17.99 16.56
N LYS A 76 0.71 17.03 16.85
CA LYS A 76 0.93 16.44 18.18
C LYS A 76 2.40 16.34 18.50
N ILE A 77 2.74 16.41 19.79
CA ILE A 77 4.03 15.90 20.28
C ILE A 77 3.98 14.38 20.12
N LYS A 78 4.56 13.89 19.04
CA LYS A 78 4.76 12.48 18.78
C LYS A 78 6.22 12.16 19.05
N LYS A 79 6.46 11.04 19.70
CA LYS A 79 7.79 10.49 19.91
C LYS A 79 8.10 9.55 18.75
N LEU A 80 9.16 9.85 18.01
CA LEU A 80 9.68 8.93 17.02
C LEU A 80 10.41 7.79 17.72
N VAL A 81 10.05 6.57 17.39
CA VAL A 81 10.65 5.36 17.93
C VAL A 81 11.16 4.49 16.82
N GLU A 82 12.40 4.03 16.94
CA GLU A 82 13.02 3.10 16.01
C GLU A 82 13.23 1.75 16.67
N CYS A 83 12.90 0.69 15.98
CA CYS A 83 13.14 -0.68 16.44
C CYS A 83 14.53 -1.15 16.02
N SER A 84 15.37 -1.52 16.98
CA SER A 84 16.73 -2.02 16.70
C SER A 84 16.74 -3.38 15.99
N ASN A 85 15.62 -4.12 16.02
CA ASN A 85 15.54 -5.44 15.40
C ASN A 85 15.15 -5.41 13.92
N CYS A 86 14.20 -4.53 13.52
CA CYS A 86 13.71 -4.47 12.13
C CYS A 86 13.96 -3.12 11.44
N GLY A 87 14.50 -2.13 12.16
CA GLY A 87 14.71 -0.78 11.63
C GLY A 87 13.43 0.02 11.42
N GLY A 88 12.27 -0.53 11.74
CA GLY A 88 10.98 0.14 11.57
C GLY A 88 10.88 1.38 12.46
N GLN A 89 10.42 2.51 11.90
CA GLN A 89 10.19 3.74 12.63
C GLN A 89 8.69 4.00 12.73
N ALA A 90 8.20 4.25 13.94
CA ALA A 90 6.81 4.58 14.19
C ALA A 90 6.70 5.80 15.11
N LEU A 91 5.62 6.56 14.92
CA LEU A 91 5.26 7.66 15.78
C LEU A 91 4.31 7.17 16.86
N TYR A 92 4.69 7.37 18.11
CA TYR A 92 3.86 7.10 19.29
C TYR A 92 3.46 8.40 19.96
N ASP A 93 2.38 8.39 20.71
CA ASP A 93 2.07 9.49 21.62
C ASP A 93 3.20 9.66 22.63
N ALA A 94 3.55 10.91 22.98
CA ALA A 94 4.70 11.19 23.85
C ALA A 94 4.61 10.48 25.20
N GLU A 95 3.40 10.24 25.68
CA GLU A 95 3.10 9.59 26.94
C GLU A 95 3.01 8.06 26.85
N GLN A 96 2.94 7.52 25.64
CA GLN A 96 2.83 6.08 25.44
C GLN A 96 4.16 5.41 25.83
N VAL A 97 4.13 4.61 26.89
CA VAL A 97 5.27 3.76 27.25
C VAL A 97 5.42 2.74 26.15
N THR A 98 6.57 2.74 25.49
CA THR A 98 6.83 1.87 24.34
C THR A 98 6.66 0.41 24.73
N GLY A 99 5.67 -0.21 24.12
CA GLY A 99 5.47 -1.66 24.12
C GLY A 99 6.33 -2.34 23.04
N ALA A 100 5.83 -3.44 22.51
CA ALA A 100 6.47 -4.14 21.40
C ALA A 100 6.39 -3.34 20.11
N CYS A 101 7.40 -3.46 19.25
CA CYS A 101 7.41 -2.88 17.91
C CYS A 101 6.17 -3.32 17.11
N PRO A 102 5.39 -2.40 16.51
CA PRO A 102 4.16 -2.76 15.79
C PRO A 102 4.42 -3.58 14.53
N PHE A 103 5.67 -3.61 14.05
CA PHE A 103 6.03 -4.27 12.81
C PHE A 103 6.56 -5.69 13.01
N CYS A 104 7.39 -5.92 14.02
CA CYS A 104 8.02 -7.23 14.24
C CYS A 104 7.77 -7.82 15.62
N GLY A 105 7.05 -7.12 16.49
CA GLY A 105 6.74 -7.56 17.85
C GLY A 105 7.92 -7.50 18.84
N SER A 106 9.11 -7.05 18.42
CA SER A 106 10.28 -6.92 19.30
C SER A 106 10.09 -5.80 20.33
N THR A 107 10.55 -6.02 21.57
CA THR A 107 10.57 -5.00 22.63
C THR A 107 11.77 -4.06 22.56
N SER A 108 12.70 -4.31 21.62
CA SER A 108 13.92 -3.51 21.45
C SER A 108 13.62 -2.25 20.64
N VAL A 109 12.98 -1.28 21.27
CA VAL A 109 12.63 0.01 20.65
C VAL A 109 13.32 1.16 21.37
N THR A 110 13.88 2.10 20.63
CA THR A 110 14.60 3.26 21.14
C THR A 110 14.03 4.55 20.57
N SER A 111 14.09 5.64 21.33
CA SER A 111 13.73 6.97 20.81
C SER A 111 14.74 7.39 19.75
N ALA A 112 14.27 7.82 18.60
CA ALA A 112 15.08 8.34 17.51
C ALA A 112 14.96 9.87 17.43
N ALA A 113 16.02 10.52 16.93
CA ALA A 113 15.98 11.96 16.68
C ALA A 113 15.01 12.30 15.54
N GLU A 114 14.22 13.33 15.69
CA GLU A 114 13.33 13.82 14.63
C GLU A 114 14.12 14.52 13.50
N ASN A 115 13.74 14.19 12.26
CA ASN A 115 14.17 15.01 11.12
C ASN A 115 13.11 16.10 10.87
N PRO A 116 13.46 17.38 11.04
CA PRO A 116 12.50 18.50 10.92
C PRO A 116 12.00 18.75 9.50
N GLN A 117 12.60 18.13 8.48
CA GLN A 117 12.27 18.34 7.06
C GLN A 117 11.23 17.37 6.49
N ILE A 118 10.46 16.70 7.33
CA ILE A 118 9.48 15.72 6.87
C ILE A 118 8.11 16.39 6.69
N MET A 119 7.52 16.26 5.49
CA MET A 119 6.19 16.80 5.17
C MET A 119 5.11 16.11 6.03
N ALA A 120 4.17 16.91 6.54
CA ALA A 120 2.97 16.37 7.17
C ALA A 120 2.03 15.72 6.15
N PRO A 121 1.24 14.70 6.54
CA PRO A 121 0.23 14.14 5.66
C PRO A 121 -0.80 15.19 5.26
N ALA A 122 -1.23 15.17 4.00
CA ALA A 122 -2.36 15.98 3.54
C ALA A 122 -3.69 15.27 3.85
N ALA A 123 -3.68 13.96 3.84
CA ALA A 123 -4.87 13.13 4.00
C ALA A 123 -4.63 11.91 4.90
N ILE A 124 -5.73 11.38 5.41
CA ILE A 124 -5.78 10.11 6.10
C ILE A 124 -6.98 9.30 5.60
N ILE A 125 -6.79 8.01 5.40
CA ILE A 125 -7.89 7.08 5.10
C ILE A 125 -8.31 6.46 6.42
N PRO A 126 -9.57 6.60 6.86
CA PRO A 126 -10.02 6.02 8.12
C PRO A 126 -10.10 4.49 8.05
N PHE A 127 -9.97 3.84 9.20
CA PHE A 127 -10.32 2.43 9.32
C PHE A 127 -11.83 2.27 9.08
N ALA A 128 -12.23 1.30 8.27
CA ALA A 128 -13.62 0.91 8.06
C ALA A 128 -13.87 -0.55 8.52
N VAL A 129 -12.83 -1.34 8.63
CA VAL A 129 -12.89 -2.71 9.13
C VAL A 129 -12.58 -2.73 10.62
N PRO A 130 -13.49 -3.18 11.48
CA PRO A 130 -13.25 -3.37 12.89
C PRO A 130 -12.14 -4.38 13.17
N ARG A 131 -11.38 -4.17 14.26
CA ARG A 131 -10.26 -5.05 14.63
C ARG A 131 -10.69 -6.51 14.87
N ASP A 132 -11.87 -6.73 15.42
CA ASP A 132 -12.45 -8.06 15.67
C ASP A 132 -12.77 -8.81 14.37
N GLN A 133 -13.04 -8.09 13.27
CA GLN A 133 -13.25 -8.67 11.95
C GLN A 133 -11.97 -9.07 11.22
N ALA A 134 -10.79 -8.67 11.71
CA ALA A 134 -9.51 -8.99 11.08
C ALA A 134 -9.29 -10.50 10.91
N GLN A 135 -9.72 -11.30 11.89
CA GLN A 135 -9.68 -12.76 11.79
C GLN A 135 -10.51 -13.28 10.62
N GLN A 136 -11.70 -12.73 10.41
CA GLN A 136 -12.56 -13.12 9.31
C GLN A 136 -11.98 -12.71 7.94
N CYS A 137 -11.38 -11.54 7.85
CA CYS A 137 -10.66 -11.09 6.65
C CYS A 137 -9.54 -12.07 6.28
N TRP A 138 -8.76 -12.52 7.28
CA TRP A 138 -7.72 -13.53 7.08
C TRP A 138 -8.29 -14.86 6.63
N MET A 139 -9.36 -15.34 7.23
CA MET A 139 -10.02 -16.59 6.84
C MET A 139 -10.56 -16.52 5.41
N ASN A 140 -11.14 -15.39 5.02
CA ASN A 140 -11.61 -15.17 3.65
C ASN A 140 -10.45 -15.22 2.63
N TYR A 141 -9.29 -14.68 2.99
CA TYR A 141 -8.08 -14.78 2.16
C TYR A 141 -7.60 -16.22 2.01
N LEU A 142 -7.52 -16.99 3.11
CA LEU A 142 -7.13 -18.40 3.07
C LEU A 142 -8.06 -19.24 2.18
N ASN A 143 -9.38 -18.99 2.25
CA ASN A 143 -10.40 -19.69 1.47
C ASN A 143 -10.27 -19.47 -0.05
N ARG A 144 -9.69 -18.34 -0.47
CA ARG A 144 -9.42 -18.03 -1.89
C ARG A 144 -8.13 -18.67 -2.41
N ARG A 145 -7.33 -19.30 -1.53
CA ARG A 145 -6.03 -19.88 -1.87
C ARG A 145 -6.12 -21.37 -2.09
N HIS A 146 -5.35 -21.85 -3.04
CA HIS A 146 -5.21 -23.29 -3.28
C HIS A 146 -4.09 -23.89 -2.43
N CYS A 147 -4.23 -25.16 -2.09
CA CYS A 147 -3.20 -25.96 -1.39
C CYS A 147 -2.82 -25.47 0.02
N VAL A 148 -3.69 -24.71 0.69
CA VAL A 148 -3.47 -24.26 2.07
C VAL A 148 -3.49 -25.46 3.02
N ALA A 149 -2.57 -25.50 3.98
CA ALA A 149 -2.52 -26.53 5.00
C ALA A 149 -3.75 -26.46 5.92
N LYS A 150 -4.44 -27.58 6.16
CA LYS A 150 -5.68 -27.61 6.98
C LYS A 150 -5.51 -26.93 8.35
N LYS A 151 -4.38 -27.16 9.02
CA LYS A 151 -4.08 -26.54 10.31
C LYS A 151 -3.99 -25.00 10.27
N ALA A 152 -3.78 -24.39 9.08
CA ALA A 152 -3.76 -22.93 8.97
C ALA A 152 -5.14 -22.31 9.24
N TYR A 153 -6.21 -23.04 8.93
CA TYR A 153 -7.59 -22.61 9.20
C TYR A 153 -7.97 -22.65 10.70
N GLU A 154 -7.22 -23.37 11.49
CA GLU A 154 -7.42 -23.49 12.95
C GLU A 154 -6.64 -22.42 13.72
N CYS A 155 -5.71 -21.75 13.05
CA CYS A 155 -4.86 -20.74 13.68
C CYS A 155 -5.61 -19.42 13.86
N LYS A 156 -5.46 -18.84 15.06
CA LYS A 156 -5.96 -17.50 15.36
C LYS A 156 -4.87 -16.46 15.14
N LEU A 157 -5.29 -15.30 14.67
CA LEU A 157 -4.40 -14.16 14.60
C LEU A 157 -4.05 -13.69 16.01
N GLU A 158 -2.77 -13.44 16.23
CA GLU A 158 -2.23 -12.89 17.46
C GLU A 158 -1.66 -11.49 17.15
N ASN A 159 -1.53 -10.65 18.19
CA ASN A 159 -0.90 -9.33 18.06
C ASN A 159 -1.46 -8.46 16.92
N ILE A 160 -2.80 -8.47 16.75
CA ILE A 160 -3.43 -7.60 15.74
C ILE A 160 -3.20 -6.15 16.16
N THR A 161 -2.34 -5.44 15.41
CA THR A 161 -1.95 -4.07 15.69
C THR A 161 -2.44 -3.16 14.59
N PRO A 162 -3.34 -2.21 14.88
CA PRO A 162 -3.70 -1.16 13.94
C PRO A 162 -2.52 -0.20 13.77
N LEU A 163 -2.29 0.22 12.55
CA LEU A 163 -1.17 1.07 12.19
C LEU A 163 -1.53 1.92 10.99
N TYR A 164 -1.12 3.17 10.98
CA TYR A 164 -1.16 4.00 9.79
C TYR A 164 0.17 3.95 9.07
N LEU A 165 0.15 3.57 7.79
CA LEU A 165 1.32 3.51 6.93
C LEU A 165 1.34 4.66 5.92
N PRO A 166 2.54 5.16 5.57
CA PRO A 166 2.71 6.27 4.66
C PRO A 166 2.61 5.82 3.20
N PHE A 167 1.87 6.59 2.40
CA PHE A 167 1.77 6.40 0.96
C PHE A 167 1.87 7.74 0.23
N TRP A 168 2.44 7.70 -0.96
CA TRP A 168 2.32 8.74 -1.97
C TRP A 168 1.31 8.31 -3.01
N THR A 169 0.45 9.21 -3.46
CA THR A 169 -0.32 9.05 -4.69
C THR A 169 0.14 10.07 -5.70
N PHE A 170 0.12 9.67 -6.96
CA PHE A 170 0.49 10.56 -8.07
C PHE A 170 -0.55 10.51 -9.15
N ASP A 171 -0.91 11.70 -9.64
CA ASP A 171 -1.66 11.89 -10.86
C ASP A 171 -0.74 12.42 -11.93
N SER A 172 -0.92 12.01 -13.16
CA SER A 172 -0.19 12.59 -14.28
C SER A 172 -0.87 12.31 -15.61
N TYR A 173 -0.87 13.32 -16.47
CA TYR A 173 -1.14 13.10 -17.89
C TYR A 173 0.16 12.72 -18.58
N THR A 174 0.22 11.48 -19.05
CA THR A 174 1.44 10.92 -19.69
C THR A 174 1.21 10.73 -21.18
N ILE A 175 2.11 11.29 -21.98
CA ILE A 175 2.13 11.11 -23.43
C ILE A 175 3.31 10.21 -23.79
N ALA A 176 3.03 9.11 -24.50
CA ALA A 176 4.01 8.18 -25.03
C ALA A 176 4.06 8.27 -26.56
N SER A 177 5.23 8.66 -27.09
CA SER A 177 5.52 8.49 -28.51
C SER A 177 6.09 7.10 -28.73
N TYR A 178 5.46 6.27 -29.56
CA TYR A 178 5.81 4.85 -29.66
C TYR A 178 6.03 4.37 -31.10
N ILE A 179 6.72 3.21 -31.17
CA ILE A 179 6.82 2.37 -32.36
C ILE A 179 6.45 0.96 -31.92
N GLU A 180 5.36 0.42 -32.48
CA GLU A 180 4.91 -0.95 -32.24
C GLU A 180 5.24 -1.83 -33.44
N GLU A 181 5.74 -3.03 -33.19
CA GLU A 181 5.98 -4.05 -34.20
C GLU A 181 4.87 -5.10 -34.12
N LEU A 182 4.12 -5.26 -35.21
CA LEU A 182 3.12 -6.30 -35.35
C LEU A 182 3.63 -7.43 -36.25
N HIS A 183 3.57 -8.66 -35.76
CA HIS A 183 3.86 -9.87 -36.51
C HIS A 183 2.60 -10.42 -37.18
N TYR A 184 2.77 -10.83 -38.41
CA TYR A 184 1.73 -11.46 -39.23
C TYR A 184 2.20 -12.80 -39.75
N SER A 185 1.25 -13.72 -39.96
CA SER A 185 1.49 -14.98 -40.64
C SER A 185 0.33 -15.27 -41.60
N ASP A 186 0.61 -15.89 -42.75
CA ASP A 186 -0.39 -16.40 -43.65
C ASP A 186 -0.59 -17.94 -43.52
N PHE A 187 -1.56 -18.46 -44.23
CA PHE A 187 -1.84 -19.90 -44.24
C PHE A 187 -0.75 -20.75 -44.92
N ASN A 188 0.16 -20.12 -45.68
CA ASN A 188 1.28 -20.76 -46.35
C ASN A 188 2.53 -20.81 -45.44
N GLY A 189 2.44 -20.34 -44.19
CA GLY A 189 3.55 -20.30 -43.28
C GLY A 189 4.54 -19.15 -43.46
N ASN A 190 4.21 -18.16 -44.30
CA ASN A 190 5.04 -16.96 -44.44
C ASN A 190 4.83 -16.07 -43.21
N HIS A 191 5.92 -15.49 -42.71
CA HIS A 191 5.92 -14.57 -41.57
C HIS A 191 6.50 -13.21 -42.03
N TRP A 192 5.86 -12.11 -41.60
CA TRP A 192 6.39 -10.75 -41.80
C TRP A 192 6.02 -9.85 -40.65
N SER A 193 6.75 -8.73 -40.53
CA SER A 193 6.48 -7.69 -39.53
C SER A 193 6.12 -6.38 -40.20
N LYS A 194 5.26 -5.60 -39.52
CA LYS A 194 4.98 -4.21 -39.88
C LYS A 194 5.18 -3.33 -38.63
N TYR A 195 5.68 -2.12 -38.87
CA TYR A 195 5.95 -1.15 -37.84
C TYR A 195 4.95 -0.01 -37.89
N PHE A 196 4.31 0.27 -36.79
CA PHE A 196 3.35 1.35 -36.63
C PHE A 196 3.89 2.37 -35.64
N LYS A 197 3.74 3.65 -35.98
CA LYS A 197 4.18 4.76 -35.15
C LYS A 197 2.97 5.57 -34.71
N GLY A 198 2.98 6.00 -33.45
CA GLY A 198 1.87 6.77 -32.95
C GLY A 198 2.24 7.54 -31.67
N VAL A 199 1.22 8.22 -31.17
CA VAL A 199 1.27 8.91 -29.89
C VAL A 199 0.08 8.42 -29.07
N TRP A 200 0.36 8.02 -27.85
CA TRP A 200 -0.65 7.54 -26.90
C TRP A 200 -0.68 8.44 -25.66
N GLY A 201 -1.88 8.85 -25.27
CA GLY A 201 -2.10 9.63 -24.05
C GLY A 201 -2.83 8.80 -23.01
N HIS A 202 -2.37 8.85 -21.75
CA HIS A 202 -3.00 8.19 -20.61
C HIS A 202 -3.01 9.11 -19.39
N ASN A 203 -4.16 9.17 -18.72
CA ASN A 203 -4.27 9.81 -17.40
C ASN A 203 -4.05 8.75 -16.34
N PHE A 204 -2.97 8.88 -15.59
CA PHE A 204 -2.79 8.16 -14.34
C PHE A 204 -3.47 8.96 -13.23
N ASP A 205 -4.29 8.26 -12.46
CA ASP A 205 -5.06 8.80 -11.34
C ASP A 205 -4.76 7.93 -10.12
N ASP A 206 -4.41 8.57 -9.02
CA ASP A 206 -4.07 7.92 -7.75
C ASP A 206 -3.08 6.73 -7.85
N LEU A 207 -1.98 6.90 -8.61
CA LEU A 207 -0.93 5.88 -8.67
C LEU A 207 -0.22 5.76 -7.32
N VAL A 208 -0.47 4.66 -6.62
CA VAL A 208 -0.04 4.44 -5.23
C VAL A 208 1.39 3.97 -5.13
N ILE A 209 2.18 4.64 -4.30
CA ILE A 209 3.55 4.25 -3.96
C ILE A 209 3.69 4.14 -2.44
N PHE A 210 4.03 2.97 -1.96
CA PHE A 210 4.36 2.78 -0.55
C PHE A 210 5.61 3.59 -0.18
N ALA A 211 5.49 4.41 0.84
CA ALA A 211 6.47 5.44 1.16
C ALA A 211 7.50 5.01 2.21
N SER A 212 7.69 3.71 2.44
CA SER A 212 8.69 3.20 3.36
C SER A 212 9.59 2.13 2.73
N ASP A 213 10.90 2.23 3.05
CA ASP A 213 11.91 1.21 2.75
C ASP A 213 12.37 0.45 4.00
N LYS A 214 12.08 0.99 5.18
CA LYS A 214 12.55 0.41 6.45
C LYS A 214 11.76 -0.81 6.85
N ILE A 215 10.47 -0.84 6.50
CA ILE A 215 9.60 -1.96 6.79
C ILE A 215 9.42 -2.76 5.52
N TYR A 216 10.21 -3.79 5.39
CA TYR A 216 9.94 -4.80 4.38
C TYR A 216 8.81 -5.71 4.87
N HIS A 217 7.59 -5.28 4.66
CA HIS A 217 6.44 -6.16 4.76
C HIS A 217 6.03 -6.58 3.35
N PRO A 218 6.38 -7.78 2.89
CA PRO A 218 6.21 -8.21 1.49
C PRO A 218 4.74 -8.24 1.04
N PHE A 219 3.82 -8.02 1.98
CA PHE A 219 2.39 -8.09 1.72
C PHE A 219 1.72 -6.73 1.56
N ILE A 220 2.38 -5.62 1.94
CA ILE A 220 1.79 -4.27 1.86
C ILE A 220 1.40 -3.94 0.41
N SER A 221 2.29 -4.22 -0.56
CA SER A 221 2.01 -3.99 -1.98
C SER A 221 0.83 -4.78 -2.55
N ARG A 222 0.38 -5.82 -1.83
CA ARG A 222 -0.77 -6.65 -2.24
C ARG A 222 -2.07 -6.26 -1.58
N VAL A 223 -2.02 -5.43 -0.55
CA VAL A 223 -3.19 -4.94 0.20
C VAL A 223 -3.34 -3.42 0.10
N GLN A 224 -2.63 -2.76 -0.82
CA GLN A 224 -2.66 -1.30 -0.98
C GLN A 224 -3.78 -0.80 -1.92
N THR A 225 -4.86 -1.55 -2.02
CA THR A 225 -6.07 -1.17 -2.76
C THR A 225 -6.97 -0.35 -1.86
N PHE A 226 -6.83 0.96 -1.92
CA PHE A 226 -7.61 1.90 -1.13
C PHE A 226 -8.63 2.64 -1.99
N ASP A 227 -9.76 2.98 -1.38
CA ASP A 227 -10.74 3.93 -1.92
C ASP A 227 -10.34 5.34 -1.44
N PHE A 228 -9.70 6.10 -2.31
CA PHE A 228 -9.17 7.43 -2.00
C PHE A 228 -10.26 8.50 -1.93
N GLU A 229 -11.44 8.26 -2.50
CA GLU A 229 -12.59 9.15 -2.38
C GLU A 229 -13.05 9.29 -0.92
N LYS A 230 -12.81 8.28 -0.11
CA LYS A 230 -13.08 8.27 1.33
C LYS A 230 -11.94 8.81 2.19
N SER A 231 -10.95 9.45 1.59
CA SER A 231 -9.90 10.11 2.35
C SER A 231 -10.42 11.38 3.02
N LEU A 232 -9.94 11.62 4.23
CA LEU A 232 -10.25 12.80 5.03
C LEU A 232 -9.03 13.73 5.09
N PRO A 233 -9.20 15.05 5.20
CA PRO A 233 -8.10 15.93 5.56
C PRO A 233 -7.41 15.40 6.82
N TYR A 234 -6.09 15.41 6.81
CA TYR A 234 -5.34 14.96 7.98
C TYR A 234 -5.67 15.79 9.21
N SER A 235 -5.98 15.12 10.28
CA SER A 235 -6.10 15.71 11.61
C SER A 235 -5.41 14.78 12.63
N PRO A 236 -4.65 15.34 13.58
CA PRO A 236 -3.92 14.56 14.58
C PRO A 236 -4.80 13.63 15.42
N GLU A 237 -6.07 13.97 15.58
CA GLU A 237 -7.05 13.21 16.34
C GLU A 237 -7.21 11.77 15.83
N TYR A 238 -7.08 11.55 14.53
CA TYR A 238 -7.15 10.22 13.93
C TYR A 238 -5.98 9.30 14.35
N LEU A 239 -4.89 9.89 14.84
CA LEU A 239 -3.73 9.14 15.33
C LEU A 239 -3.77 8.91 16.84
N ALA A 240 -4.85 9.28 17.54
CA ALA A 240 -4.97 9.09 18.98
C ALA A 240 -4.98 7.59 19.34
N GLY A 241 -3.93 7.12 20.00
CA GLY A 241 -3.80 5.71 20.38
C GLY A 241 -3.43 4.74 19.25
N ILE A 242 -3.28 5.22 18.01
CA ILE A 242 -2.88 4.41 16.86
C ILE A 242 -1.50 4.91 16.37
N PRO A 243 -0.46 4.05 16.35
CA PRO A 243 0.83 4.44 15.83
C PRO A 243 0.76 4.70 14.32
N ALA A 244 1.58 5.66 13.86
CA ALA A 244 1.74 5.94 12.45
C ALA A 244 3.22 5.90 12.07
N GLU A 245 3.53 5.32 10.92
CA GLU A 245 4.86 5.36 10.34
C GLU A 245 5.06 6.65 9.55
N ARG A 246 6.26 7.20 9.62
CA ARG A 246 6.71 8.29 8.75
C ARG A 246 7.25 7.74 7.42
N TYR A 247 7.11 8.51 6.35
CA TYR A 247 7.76 8.12 5.10
C TYR A 247 9.29 8.16 5.23
N THR A 248 9.94 7.20 4.58
CA THR A 248 11.40 7.13 4.41
C THR A 248 11.79 7.29 2.95
N VAL A 249 10.82 7.10 2.05
CA VAL A 249 10.96 7.34 0.62
C VAL A 249 10.48 8.75 0.31
N GLY A 250 11.40 9.65 -0.01
CA GLY A 250 11.10 11.03 -0.35
C GLY A 250 10.26 11.17 -1.62
N LEU A 251 9.66 12.36 -1.80
CA LEU A 251 8.75 12.65 -2.91
C LEU A 251 9.38 12.36 -4.29
N ASN A 252 10.64 12.80 -4.51
CA ASN A 252 11.33 12.58 -5.78
C ASN A 252 11.58 11.10 -6.05
N ASP A 253 12.04 10.35 -5.04
CA ASP A 253 12.29 8.90 -5.17
C ASP A 253 10.99 8.13 -5.39
N ALA A 254 9.90 8.55 -4.74
CA ALA A 254 8.58 8.00 -4.94
C ALA A 254 8.08 8.24 -6.38
N TRP A 255 8.30 9.44 -6.93
CA TRP A 255 7.98 9.73 -8.32
C TRP A 255 8.79 8.86 -9.30
N GLU A 256 10.10 8.67 -9.05
CA GLU A 256 10.90 7.75 -9.86
C GLU A 256 10.38 6.30 -9.80
N ARG A 257 9.85 5.87 -8.65
CA ARG A 257 9.18 4.56 -8.53
C ARG A 257 7.85 4.53 -9.29
N ALA A 258 7.06 5.60 -9.22
CA ALA A 258 5.81 5.73 -9.97
C ALA A 258 6.05 5.60 -11.48
N LYS A 259 7.04 6.32 -12.00
CA LYS A 259 7.43 6.22 -13.42
C LYS A 259 7.82 4.81 -13.87
N LYS A 260 8.33 3.96 -12.97
CA LYS A 260 8.66 2.56 -13.28
C LYS A 260 7.43 1.64 -13.35
N LEU A 261 6.30 2.04 -12.77
CA LEU A 261 5.04 1.29 -12.82
C LEU A 261 4.20 1.62 -14.06
N MET A 262 4.27 2.86 -14.52
CA MET A 262 3.49 3.38 -15.66
C MET A 262 3.69 2.59 -16.98
N PRO A 263 4.91 2.15 -17.34
CA PRO A 263 5.19 1.42 -18.57
C PRO A 263 4.27 0.25 -18.84
N ARG A 264 3.99 -0.54 -17.83
CA ARG A 264 3.15 -1.73 -17.96
C ARG A 264 1.75 -1.41 -18.51
N THR A 265 1.13 -0.34 -18.01
CA THR A 265 -0.19 0.12 -18.45
C THR A 265 -0.13 0.64 -19.87
N ILE A 266 0.83 1.52 -20.15
CA ILE A 266 1.02 2.13 -21.47
C ILE A 266 1.27 1.07 -22.54
N GLU A 267 2.17 0.12 -22.28
CA GLU A 267 2.45 -0.99 -23.21
C GLU A 267 1.22 -1.85 -23.50
N GLN A 268 0.45 -2.19 -22.46
CA GLN A 268 -0.75 -2.99 -22.62
C GLN A 268 -1.81 -2.27 -23.47
N GLU A 269 -1.97 -0.96 -23.26
CA GLU A 269 -2.94 -0.16 -23.99
C GLU A 269 -2.54 0.04 -25.44
N ILE A 270 -1.27 0.37 -25.73
CA ILE A 270 -0.73 0.49 -27.10
C ILE A 270 -0.92 -0.83 -27.84
N ARG A 271 -0.50 -1.96 -27.27
CA ARG A 271 -0.66 -3.29 -27.87
C ARG A 271 -2.11 -3.61 -28.18
N LYS A 272 -3.02 -3.32 -27.24
CA LYS A 272 -4.45 -3.54 -27.42
C LYS A 272 -5.02 -2.68 -28.55
N TYR A 273 -4.60 -1.42 -28.62
CA TYR A 273 -5.01 -0.46 -29.63
C TYR A 273 -4.54 -0.88 -31.02
N GLU A 274 -3.23 -1.12 -31.18
CA GLU A 274 -2.64 -1.48 -32.47
C GLU A 274 -3.15 -2.83 -32.98
N LYS A 275 -3.31 -3.82 -32.09
CA LYS A 275 -3.91 -5.11 -32.41
C LYS A 275 -5.35 -4.96 -32.94
N LYS A 276 -6.13 -4.07 -32.29
CA LYS A 276 -7.52 -3.81 -32.69
C LYS A 276 -7.59 -3.14 -34.07
N LEU A 277 -6.67 -2.23 -34.37
CA LEU A 277 -6.68 -1.42 -35.58
C LEU A 277 -6.11 -2.16 -36.81
N HIS A 278 -5.04 -2.92 -36.60
CA HIS A 278 -4.24 -3.51 -37.67
C HIS A 278 -4.21 -5.04 -37.70
N GLY A 279 -4.76 -5.69 -36.65
CA GLY A 279 -4.63 -7.15 -36.49
C GLY A 279 -3.18 -7.54 -36.13
N GLY A 280 -2.82 -8.79 -36.39
CA GLY A 280 -1.47 -9.31 -36.08
C GLY A 280 -1.20 -9.53 -34.57
N TYR A 281 0.04 -9.91 -34.26
CA TYR A 281 0.50 -10.18 -32.91
C TYR A 281 1.45 -9.07 -32.46
N PRO A 282 1.06 -8.23 -31.47
CA PRO A 282 1.88 -7.13 -31.00
C PRO A 282 3.06 -7.64 -30.17
N LEU A 283 4.22 -7.06 -30.39
CA LEU A 283 5.40 -7.23 -29.55
C LEU A 283 5.43 -6.16 -28.44
N THR A 284 6.58 -5.98 -27.82
CA THR A 284 6.77 -4.91 -26.85
C THR A 284 7.07 -3.61 -27.57
N PRO A 285 6.22 -2.57 -27.45
CA PRO A 285 6.46 -1.28 -28.10
C PRO A 285 7.73 -0.62 -27.57
N LYS A 286 8.43 0.07 -28.45
CA LYS A 286 9.48 1.02 -28.05
C LYS A 286 8.82 2.39 -27.93
N TYR A 287 9.02 3.06 -26.80
CA TYR A 287 8.37 4.36 -26.55
C TYR A 287 9.25 5.27 -25.69
N ALA A 288 8.94 6.56 -25.78
CA ALA A 288 9.45 7.59 -24.88
C ALA A 288 8.25 8.32 -24.27
N CYS A 289 8.27 8.48 -22.95
CA CYS A 289 7.21 9.14 -22.21
C CYS A 289 7.60 10.55 -21.77
N SER A 290 6.60 11.45 -21.80
CA SER A 290 6.64 12.75 -21.18
C SER A 290 5.45 12.86 -20.25
N HIS A 291 5.68 13.40 -19.03
CA HIS A 291 4.67 13.51 -17.98
C HIS A 291 4.31 14.97 -17.76
N TYR A 292 3.02 15.27 -17.72
CA TYR A 292 2.47 16.62 -17.58
C TYR A 292 1.50 16.68 -16.42
N ASN A 293 1.34 17.88 -15.85
CA ASN A 293 0.38 18.15 -14.77
C ASN A 293 0.52 17.16 -13.61
N VAL A 294 1.78 16.89 -13.23
CA VAL A 294 2.05 15.95 -12.15
C VAL A 294 1.59 16.55 -10.83
N LYS A 295 0.68 15.85 -10.19
CA LYS A 295 0.18 16.17 -8.86
C LYS A 295 0.48 15.01 -7.92
N PHE A 296 0.42 15.28 -6.62
CA PHE A 296 0.66 14.23 -5.63
C PHE A 296 -0.12 14.53 -4.34
N ARG A 297 -0.30 13.47 -3.54
CA ARG A 297 -0.75 13.56 -2.15
C ARG A 297 0.17 12.69 -1.28
N TYR A 298 0.49 13.19 -0.08
CA TYR A 298 1.03 12.38 0.99
C TYR A 298 -0.11 11.99 1.92
N LEU A 299 -0.35 10.71 2.10
CA LEU A 299 -1.46 10.21 2.90
C LEU A 299 -1.03 9.07 3.83
N LEU A 300 -1.82 8.92 4.89
CA LEU A 300 -1.73 7.80 5.81
C LEU A 300 -2.89 6.84 5.54
N ALA A 301 -2.57 5.55 5.37
CA ALA A 301 -3.57 4.53 5.11
C ALA A 301 -3.59 3.45 6.20
N PRO A 302 -4.77 2.91 6.54
CA PRO A 302 -4.97 2.02 7.65
C PRO A 302 -4.58 0.58 7.30
N ILE A 303 -3.70 -0.02 8.09
CA ILE A 303 -3.29 -1.42 7.95
C ILE A 303 -3.32 -2.08 9.32
N TYR A 304 -3.83 -3.29 9.38
CA TYR A 304 -3.59 -4.19 10.50
C TYR A 304 -2.39 -5.07 10.18
N LEU A 305 -1.39 -5.06 11.05
CA LEU A 305 -0.35 -6.06 11.08
C LEU A 305 -0.69 -7.09 12.14
N ALA A 306 -0.59 -8.34 11.79
CA ALA A 306 -0.88 -9.44 12.70
C ALA A 306 0.12 -10.59 12.49
N THR A 307 0.19 -11.45 13.48
CA THR A 307 0.95 -12.69 13.40
C THR A 307 0.04 -13.87 13.77
N TYR A 308 0.43 -15.06 13.37
CA TYR A 308 -0.17 -16.29 13.88
C TYR A 308 0.88 -17.39 13.99
N LYS A 309 0.64 -18.34 14.89
CA LYS A 309 1.54 -19.46 15.12
C LYS A 309 1.14 -20.67 14.29
N TYR A 310 2.08 -21.18 13.50
CA TYR A 310 1.94 -22.43 12.78
C TYR A 310 3.08 -23.39 13.15
N GLY A 311 2.82 -24.32 14.05
CA GLY A 311 3.84 -25.15 14.66
C GLY A 311 4.85 -24.32 15.49
N LYS A 312 6.11 -24.36 15.09
CA LYS A 312 7.18 -23.56 15.73
C LYS A 312 7.39 -22.20 15.07
N ASN A 313 6.74 -21.93 13.93
CA ASN A 313 6.95 -20.72 13.13
C ASN A 313 5.91 -19.67 13.48
N THR A 314 6.35 -18.43 13.61
CA THR A 314 5.47 -17.26 13.65
C THR A 314 5.38 -16.70 12.25
N LEU A 315 4.19 -16.67 11.69
CA LEU A 315 3.87 -16.21 10.35
C LEU A 315 3.19 -14.85 10.41
N ARG A 316 3.37 -14.04 9.37
CA ARG A 316 2.94 -12.63 9.34
C ARG A 316 1.77 -12.44 8.40
N VAL A 317 0.91 -11.50 8.76
CA VAL A 317 -0.29 -11.12 8.01
C VAL A 317 -0.40 -9.61 7.97
N ALA A 318 -0.77 -9.08 6.81
CA ALA A 318 -1.20 -7.70 6.63
C ALA A 318 -2.66 -7.68 6.16
N ILE A 319 -3.47 -6.79 6.71
CA ILE A 319 -4.87 -6.63 6.34
C ILE A 319 -5.13 -5.15 6.12
N ASN A 320 -5.72 -4.81 5.00
CA ASN A 320 -6.17 -3.45 4.71
C ASN A 320 -7.30 -3.07 5.68
N GLY A 321 -7.09 -2.04 6.46
CA GLY A 321 -8.04 -1.58 7.47
C GLY A 321 -9.29 -0.91 6.90
N GLN A 322 -9.29 -0.54 5.61
CA GLN A 322 -10.44 0.02 4.91
C GLN A 322 -11.24 -1.07 4.18
N THR A 323 -10.59 -1.91 3.39
CA THR A 323 -11.27 -2.86 2.49
C THR A 323 -11.38 -4.28 3.04
N GLY A 324 -10.58 -4.62 4.05
CA GLY A 324 -10.50 -5.98 4.58
C GLY A 324 -9.68 -6.94 3.70
N GLU A 325 -9.07 -6.45 2.62
CA GLU A 325 -8.14 -7.29 1.86
C GLU A 325 -6.98 -7.75 2.72
N ALA A 326 -6.70 -9.04 2.69
CA ALA A 326 -5.64 -9.64 3.49
C ALA A 326 -4.58 -10.29 2.61
N CYS A 327 -3.34 -10.29 3.09
CA CYS A 327 -2.23 -11.03 2.51
C CYS A 327 -1.27 -11.46 3.62
N GLY A 328 -0.65 -12.62 3.48
CA GLY A 328 0.28 -13.10 4.49
C GLY A 328 1.02 -14.37 4.08
N ASP A 329 1.88 -14.82 4.98
CA ASP A 329 2.55 -16.11 4.85
C ASP A 329 1.50 -17.23 4.99
N VAL A 330 1.43 -18.12 4.01
CA VAL A 330 0.47 -19.23 3.98
C VAL A 330 1.23 -20.55 3.93
N PRO A 331 1.10 -21.41 4.94
CA PRO A 331 1.67 -22.75 4.88
C PRO A 331 0.92 -23.59 3.86
N THR A 332 1.66 -24.14 2.91
CA THR A 332 1.12 -24.98 1.83
C THR A 332 1.54 -26.43 1.99
N TYR A 333 0.74 -27.34 1.46
CA TYR A 333 1.12 -28.76 1.38
C TYR A 333 2.08 -28.99 0.21
N LEU A 334 3.37 -28.98 0.48
CA LEU A 334 4.40 -29.22 -0.53
C LEU A 334 4.20 -30.56 -1.27
N LEU A 335 3.85 -31.63 -0.55
CA LEU A 335 3.56 -32.95 -1.11
C LEU A 335 2.38 -32.90 -2.11
N LYS A 336 1.31 -32.17 -1.82
CA LYS A 336 0.19 -32.02 -2.75
C LYS A 336 0.58 -31.28 -4.02
N MET A 337 1.43 -30.27 -3.90
CA MET A 337 1.97 -29.52 -5.04
C MET A 337 2.83 -30.44 -5.92
N ILE A 338 3.73 -31.20 -5.32
CA ILE A 338 4.58 -32.16 -6.03
C ILE A 338 3.72 -33.22 -6.75
N MET A 339 2.72 -33.80 -6.06
CA MET A 339 1.81 -34.75 -6.67
C MET A 339 1.01 -34.14 -7.85
N LEU A 340 0.57 -32.89 -7.73
CA LEU A 340 -0.13 -32.20 -8.81
C LEU A 340 0.79 -31.99 -10.03
N PHE A 341 2.04 -31.62 -9.83
CA PHE A 341 3.03 -31.48 -10.92
C PHE A 341 3.34 -32.82 -11.58
N ILE A 342 3.48 -33.91 -10.81
CA ILE A 342 3.68 -35.26 -11.35
C ILE A 342 2.47 -35.68 -12.17
N LEU A 343 1.25 -35.47 -11.66
CA LEU A 343 0.02 -35.80 -12.39
C LEU A 343 -0.08 -35.01 -13.70
N LEU A 344 0.20 -33.72 -13.67
CA LEU A 344 0.23 -32.88 -14.86
C LEU A 344 1.27 -33.37 -15.87
N GLY A 345 2.45 -33.72 -15.42
CA GLY A 345 3.51 -34.30 -16.26
C GLY A 345 3.07 -35.62 -16.95
N ILE A 346 2.41 -36.52 -16.23
CA ILE A 346 1.86 -37.77 -16.78
C ILE A 346 0.78 -37.48 -17.84
N VAL A 347 -0.11 -36.53 -17.59
CA VAL A 347 -1.15 -36.14 -18.55
C VAL A 347 -0.55 -35.56 -19.83
N LEU A 348 0.44 -34.67 -19.72
CA LEU A 348 1.14 -34.08 -20.86
C LEU A 348 1.90 -35.17 -21.68
N LEU A 349 2.54 -36.10 -20.98
CA LEU A 349 3.23 -37.20 -21.64
C LEU A 349 2.24 -38.13 -22.38
N GLY A 350 1.09 -38.43 -21.77
CA GLY A 350 0.02 -39.21 -22.41
C GLY A 350 -0.55 -38.51 -23.64
N LEU A 351 -0.76 -37.21 -23.59
CA LEU A 351 -1.20 -36.43 -24.74
C LEU A 351 -0.16 -36.41 -25.88
N SER A 352 1.12 -36.27 -25.55
CA SER A 352 2.19 -36.30 -26.56
C SER A 352 2.31 -37.64 -27.27
N VAL A 353 2.23 -38.78 -26.50
CA VAL A 353 2.23 -40.12 -27.05
C VAL A 353 0.98 -40.39 -27.89
N GLY A 354 -0.18 -39.91 -27.44
CA GLY A 354 -1.45 -40.02 -28.20
C GLY A 354 -1.39 -39.26 -29.53
N LEU A 355 -0.82 -38.06 -29.54
CA LEU A 355 -0.60 -37.28 -30.76
C LEU A 355 0.39 -37.94 -31.71
N MET A 356 1.48 -38.57 -31.18
CA MET A 356 2.43 -39.33 -32.00
C MET A 356 1.76 -40.59 -32.61
N TYR A 357 0.92 -41.27 -31.84
CA TYR A 357 0.19 -42.42 -32.34
C TYR A 357 -0.82 -42.05 -33.45
N LEU A 358 -1.56 -40.98 -33.25
CA LEU A 358 -2.49 -40.44 -34.27
C LEU A 358 -1.75 -40.00 -35.53
N SER A 359 -0.61 -39.34 -35.41
CA SER A 359 0.21 -38.95 -36.55
C SER A 359 0.79 -40.17 -37.31
N ALA A 360 1.13 -41.25 -36.64
CA ALA A 360 1.61 -42.48 -37.24
C ALA A 360 0.51 -43.27 -37.96
N GLN A 361 -0.77 -43.05 -37.66
CA GLN A 361 -1.90 -43.69 -38.39
C GLN A 361 -2.37 -42.87 -39.62
N LEU A 362 -1.94 -41.61 -39.73
CA LEU A 362 -2.28 -40.75 -40.84
C LEU A 362 -1.24 -40.77 -41.99
N TYR A 363 -0.15 -41.50 -41.81
CA TYR A 363 0.85 -41.85 -42.80
C TYR A 363 0.81 -43.39 -43.11
#